data_c85cfb81c03092b3117a6eac1e167ed6
#
_entry.id   c85cfb81c03092b3117a6eac1e167ed6
#
_cell.length_a   1.000
_cell.length_b   1.000
_cell.length_c   1.000
_cell.angle_alpha   90.00
_cell.angle_beta   90.00
_cell.angle_gamma   90.00
#
_symmetry.space_group_name_H-M   'P 1'
#
loop_
_entity.id
_entity.type
_entity.pdbx_description
1 polymer ?
#
loop_
_entity_poly.entity_id
_entity_poly.type
_entity_poly.pdbx_seq_one_letter_code
_entity_poly.pdbx_strand_id
1 'polypeptide(L)'
;LSEILKKEFLVNDTSSKNKHIKEIQTYIEQNFTRNLNIDDVAEHMFLNKSYISRLFKSETGLTISVYINMRRVMMAKNLLLAGENAMDIFYKCGFSDYTTFYRVFKKYTDMSPEQFKEKHSNI
;
A
#
# COMPACT_ATOMS: atom_id res chain seq x y z
N LEU A 1 3.52 -28.42 31.28
CA LEU A 1 4.63 -28.39 30.32
C LEU A 1 4.13 -28.36 28.88
N SER A 2 3.15 -29.22 28.54
CA SER A 2 2.62 -29.27 27.16
C SER A 2 1.85 -27.99 26.81
N GLU A 3 1.16 -27.37 27.76
CA GLU A 3 0.43 -26.12 27.55
C GLU A 3 1.39 -24.94 27.34
N ILE A 4 2.49 -24.92 28.08
CA ILE A 4 3.54 -23.91 27.92
C ILE A 4 4.19 -24.03 26.54
N LEU A 5 4.49 -25.26 26.10
CA LEU A 5 5.07 -25.49 24.78
C LEU A 5 4.12 -25.09 23.64
N LYS A 6 2.82 -25.40 23.80
CA LYS A 6 1.80 -24.99 22.84
C LYS A 6 1.71 -23.46 22.74
N LYS A 7 1.76 -22.79 23.88
CA LYS A 7 1.68 -21.33 23.96
C LYS A 7 2.88 -20.68 23.30
N GLU A 8 4.09 -21.20 23.54
CA GLU A 8 5.31 -20.72 22.92
C GLU A 8 5.29 -20.95 21.40
N PHE A 9 4.81 -22.12 20.96
CA PHE A 9 4.67 -22.43 19.54
C PHE A 9 3.70 -21.46 18.85
N LEU A 10 2.54 -21.20 19.45
CA LEU A 10 1.54 -20.28 18.91
C LEU A 10 2.08 -18.85 18.84
N VAL A 11 2.80 -18.41 19.86
CA VAL A 11 3.43 -17.08 19.89
C VAL A 11 4.46 -16.95 18.78
N ASN A 12 5.28 -17.97 18.57
CA ASN A 12 6.28 -17.98 17.51
C ASN A 12 5.64 -17.92 16.11
N ASP A 13 4.55 -18.70 15.91
CA ASP A 13 3.82 -18.67 14.65
C ASP A 13 3.20 -17.29 14.38
N THR A 14 2.56 -16.70 15.38
CA THR A 14 2.01 -15.35 15.32
C THR A 14 3.11 -14.32 15.06
N SER A 15 4.25 -14.47 15.71
CA SER A 15 5.42 -13.60 15.52
C SER A 15 5.94 -13.68 14.09
N SER A 16 6.01 -14.88 13.49
CA SER A 16 6.42 -15.06 12.09
C SER A 16 5.46 -14.37 11.13
N LYS A 17 4.15 -14.53 11.33
CA LYS A 17 3.13 -13.87 10.51
C LYS A 17 3.24 -12.36 10.60
N ASN A 18 3.36 -11.82 11.82
CA ASN A 18 3.52 -10.40 12.04
C ASN A 18 4.79 -9.86 11.39
N LYS A 19 5.87 -10.63 11.44
CA LYS A 19 7.12 -10.27 10.78
C LYS A 19 6.95 -10.20 9.27
N HIS A 20 6.27 -11.17 8.66
CA HIS A 20 5.99 -11.16 7.22
C HIS A 20 5.17 -9.96 6.82
N ILE A 21 4.11 -9.64 7.57
CA ILE A 21 3.27 -8.46 7.29
C ILE A 21 4.11 -7.19 7.36
N LYS A 22 4.92 -7.05 8.39
CA LYS A 22 5.79 -5.89 8.57
C LYS A 22 6.79 -5.74 7.44
N GLU A 23 7.37 -6.84 6.98
CA GLU A 23 8.31 -6.84 5.85
C GLU A 23 7.63 -6.44 4.55
N ILE A 24 6.41 -6.93 4.31
CA ILE A 24 5.62 -6.55 3.14
C ILE A 24 5.34 -5.05 3.16
N GLN A 25 4.87 -4.53 4.29
CA GLN A 25 4.56 -3.11 4.45
C GLN A 25 5.80 -2.24 4.26
N THR A 26 6.92 -2.63 4.84
CA THR A 26 8.18 -1.90 4.72
C THR A 26 8.65 -1.86 3.26
N TYR A 27 8.59 -3.00 2.57
CA TYR A 27 8.98 -3.07 1.17
C TYR A 27 8.09 -2.19 0.29
N ILE A 28 6.77 -2.24 0.51
CA ILE A 28 5.84 -1.38 -0.21
C ILE A 28 6.14 0.09 0.07
N GLU A 29 6.36 0.45 1.33
CA GLU A 29 6.66 1.83 1.72
C GLU A 29 7.90 2.38 1.01
N GLN A 30 8.90 1.55 0.81
CA GLN A 30 10.14 1.94 0.15
C GLN A 30 10.05 1.93 -1.38
N ASN A 31 9.00 1.33 -1.96
CA ASN A 31 8.96 1.06 -3.40
C ASN A 31 7.66 1.44 -4.10
N PHE A 32 6.66 1.99 -3.41
CA PHE A 32 5.35 2.26 -4.03
C PHE A 32 5.40 3.35 -5.10
N THR A 33 6.44 4.18 -5.12
CA THR A 33 6.59 5.25 -6.10
C THR A 33 7.12 4.77 -7.45
N ARG A 34 7.49 3.49 -7.55
CA ARG A 34 7.87 2.87 -8.81
C ARG A 34 6.83 1.85 -9.25
N ASN A 35 7.02 1.26 -10.42
CA ASN A 35 6.13 0.22 -10.92
C ASN A 35 6.28 -1.05 -10.08
N LEU A 36 5.47 -1.16 -9.04
CA LEU A 36 5.51 -2.25 -8.07
C LEU A 36 4.27 -3.13 -8.22
N ASN A 37 4.46 -4.45 -8.25
CA ASN A 37 3.37 -5.42 -8.26
C ASN A 37 3.63 -6.51 -7.22
N ILE A 38 2.63 -7.42 -7.08
CA ILE A 38 2.72 -8.49 -6.07
C ILE A 38 3.85 -9.47 -6.36
N ASP A 39 4.18 -9.69 -7.62
CA ASP A 39 5.28 -10.58 -7.99
C ASP A 39 6.61 -10.03 -7.47
N ASP A 40 6.81 -8.71 -7.53
CA ASP A 40 8.00 -8.07 -6.97
C ASP A 40 8.10 -8.29 -5.46
N VAL A 41 6.99 -8.17 -4.75
CA VAL A 41 6.94 -8.37 -3.31
C VAL A 41 7.29 -9.82 -2.95
N ALA A 42 6.68 -10.77 -3.66
CA ALA A 42 6.92 -12.18 -3.44
C ALA A 42 8.38 -12.55 -3.69
N GLU A 43 8.94 -12.03 -4.77
CA GLU A 43 10.35 -12.25 -5.13
C GLU A 43 11.28 -11.69 -4.07
N HIS A 44 11.02 -10.48 -3.60
CA HIS A 44 11.82 -9.85 -2.54
C HIS A 44 11.84 -10.70 -1.27
N MET A 45 10.71 -11.28 -0.91
CA MET A 45 10.56 -12.06 0.33
C MET A 45 10.93 -13.52 0.18
N PHE A 46 11.22 -13.99 -1.04
CA PHE A 46 11.45 -15.41 -1.33
C PHE A 46 10.29 -16.29 -0.87
N LEU A 47 9.06 -15.78 -1.03
CA LEU A 47 7.85 -16.47 -0.62
C LEU A 47 6.90 -16.60 -1.81
N ASN A 48 5.97 -17.56 -1.69
CA ASN A 48 4.97 -17.82 -2.72
C ASN A 48 3.95 -16.65 -2.77
N LYS A 49 3.65 -16.21 -3.99
CA LYS A 49 2.69 -15.12 -4.25
C LYS A 49 1.32 -15.39 -3.64
N SER A 50 0.81 -16.62 -3.79
CA SER A 50 -0.51 -17.00 -3.24
C SER A 50 -0.50 -16.95 -1.71
N TYR A 51 0.60 -17.37 -1.09
CA TYR A 51 0.74 -17.35 0.36
C TYR A 51 0.72 -15.91 0.89
N ILE A 52 1.54 -15.01 0.33
CA ILE A 52 1.60 -13.63 0.81
C ILE A 52 0.29 -12.88 0.56
N SER A 53 -0.40 -13.17 -0.56
CA SER A 53 -1.71 -12.57 -0.86
C SER A 53 -2.74 -12.92 0.20
N ARG A 54 -2.84 -14.21 0.54
CA ARG A 54 -3.80 -14.69 1.54
C ARG A 54 -3.45 -14.16 2.92
N LEU A 55 -2.16 -14.23 3.28
CA LEU A 55 -1.70 -13.77 4.58
C LEU A 55 -2.00 -12.29 4.77
N PHE A 56 -1.63 -11.45 3.79
CA PHE A 56 -1.83 -10.00 3.88
C PHE A 56 -3.31 -9.65 3.99
N LYS A 57 -4.16 -10.25 3.14
CA LYS A 57 -5.61 -10.04 3.18
C LYS A 57 -6.22 -10.49 4.51
N SER A 58 -5.81 -11.64 5.00
CA SER A 58 -6.30 -12.19 6.26
C SER A 58 -5.95 -11.31 7.46
N GLU A 59 -4.71 -10.81 7.51
CA GLU A 59 -4.22 -10.07 8.68
C GLU A 59 -4.56 -8.58 8.63
N THR A 60 -4.67 -7.98 7.44
CA THR A 60 -4.91 -6.54 7.29
C THR A 60 -6.31 -6.19 6.78
N GLY A 61 -7.03 -7.15 6.22
CA GLY A 61 -8.31 -6.92 5.55
C GLY A 61 -8.18 -6.32 4.16
N LEU A 62 -6.97 -6.03 3.69
CA LEU A 62 -6.71 -5.39 2.39
C LEU A 62 -5.86 -6.29 1.50
N THR A 63 -6.10 -6.21 0.19
CA THR A 63 -5.18 -6.82 -0.76
C THR A 63 -3.91 -5.98 -0.84
N ILE A 64 -2.82 -6.59 -1.28
CA ILE A 64 -1.55 -5.88 -1.49
C ILE A 64 -1.72 -4.76 -2.51
N SER A 65 -2.46 -5.02 -3.61
CA SER A 65 -2.73 -4.00 -4.64
C SER A 65 -3.48 -2.79 -4.08
N VAL A 66 -4.48 -3.02 -3.24
CA VAL A 66 -5.22 -1.94 -2.58
C VAL A 66 -4.30 -1.14 -1.67
N TYR A 67 -3.46 -1.82 -0.90
CA TYR A 67 -2.52 -1.16 0.00
C TYR A 67 -1.54 -0.27 -0.78
N ILE A 68 -0.99 -0.77 -1.89
CA ILE A 68 -0.10 0.02 -2.75
C ILE A 68 -0.82 1.29 -3.25
N ASN A 69 -2.04 1.12 -3.76
CA ASN A 69 -2.82 2.25 -4.27
C ASN A 69 -3.15 3.27 -3.17
N MET A 70 -3.47 2.79 -1.97
CA MET A 70 -3.71 3.68 -0.83
C MET A 70 -2.50 4.54 -0.50
N ARG A 71 -1.30 3.94 -0.51
CA ARG A 71 -0.08 4.68 -0.24
C ARG A 71 0.20 5.72 -1.32
N ARG A 72 -0.02 5.36 -2.58
CA ARG A 72 0.13 6.29 -3.70
C ARG A 72 -0.83 7.47 -3.60
N VAL A 73 -2.09 7.20 -3.28
CA VAL A 73 -3.12 8.25 -3.12
C VAL A 73 -2.78 9.15 -1.94
N MET A 74 -2.31 8.60 -0.83
CA MET A 74 -1.88 9.41 0.33
C MET A 74 -0.76 10.38 -0.03
N MET A 75 0.23 9.91 -0.77
CA MET A 75 1.31 10.79 -1.25
C MET A 75 0.76 11.90 -2.16
N ALA A 76 -0.14 11.51 -3.09
CA ALA A 76 -0.77 12.48 -3.99
C ALA A 76 -1.54 13.55 -3.22
N LYS A 77 -2.32 13.17 -2.21
CA LYS A 77 -3.03 14.12 -1.35
C LYS A 77 -2.08 15.12 -0.70
N ASN A 78 -0.98 14.63 -0.15
CA ASN A 78 0.01 15.48 0.51
C ASN A 78 0.66 16.47 -0.47
N LEU A 79 0.98 16.01 -1.67
CA LEU A 79 1.57 16.88 -2.70
C LEU A 79 0.57 17.93 -3.20
N LEU A 80 -0.70 17.54 -3.38
CA LEU A 80 -1.76 18.50 -3.77
C LEU A 80 -1.98 19.55 -2.67
N LEU A 81 -1.98 19.13 -1.41
CA LEU A 81 -2.09 20.05 -0.27
C LEU A 81 -0.89 20.99 -0.18
N ALA A 82 0.27 20.57 -0.64
CA ALA A 82 1.47 21.41 -0.71
C ALA A 82 1.43 22.38 -1.90
N GLY A 83 0.38 22.35 -2.73
CA GLY A 83 0.21 23.26 -3.85
C GLY A 83 0.67 22.74 -5.19
N GLU A 84 1.15 21.51 -5.28
CA GLU A 84 1.58 20.94 -6.57
C GLU A 84 0.39 20.58 -7.44
N ASN A 85 0.60 20.55 -8.76
CA ASN A 85 -0.45 20.26 -9.74
C ASN A 85 -0.56 18.76 -10.03
N ALA A 86 -1.79 18.29 -10.23
CA ALA A 86 -2.07 16.87 -10.47
C ALA A 86 -1.29 16.29 -11.65
N MET A 87 -1.17 17.05 -12.74
CA MET A 87 -0.44 16.61 -13.94
C MET A 87 1.05 16.46 -13.70
N ASP A 88 1.59 17.13 -12.69
CA ASP A 88 3.02 17.06 -12.37
C ASP A 88 3.34 15.97 -11.37
N ILE A 89 2.36 15.54 -10.56
CA ILE A 89 2.62 14.66 -9.41
C ILE A 89 2.27 13.20 -9.63
N PHE A 90 1.42 12.86 -10.62
CA PHE A 90 0.96 11.49 -10.76
C PHE A 90 2.13 10.50 -10.93
N TYR A 91 3.12 10.89 -11.69
CA TYR A 91 4.31 10.08 -11.92
C TYR A 91 5.13 9.90 -10.64
N LYS A 92 5.29 10.97 -9.86
CA LYS A 92 6.02 10.93 -8.57
C LYS A 92 5.40 9.94 -7.59
N CYS A 93 4.08 9.77 -7.68
CA CYS A 93 3.34 8.88 -6.77
C CYS A 93 3.35 7.41 -7.20
N GLY A 94 3.94 7.11 -8.37
CA GLY A 94 4.06 5.74 -8.84
C GLY A 94 3.07 5.34 -9.91
N PHE A 95 2.25 6.25 -10.41
CA PHE A 95 1.31 5.97 -11.49
C PHE A 95 1.99 6.17 -12.85
N SER A 96 1.80 5.22 -13.77
CA SER A 96 2.43 5.27 -15.08
C SER A 96 1.74 6.22 -16.06
N ASP A 97 0.45 6.52 -15.84
CA ASP A 97 -0.31 7.45 -16.67
C ASP A 97 -1.33 8.20 -15.84
N TYR A 98 -1.75 9.36 -16.36
CA TYR A 98 -2.68 10.24 -15.65
C TYR A 98 -4.08 9.63 -15.54
N THR A 99 -4.52 8.91 -16.56
CA THR A 99 -5.86 8.30 -16.58
C THR A 99 -6.03 7.32 -15.43
N THR A 100 -5.04 6.46 -15.22
CA THR A 100 -5.05 5.51 -14.10
C THR A 100 -5.02 6.25 -12.76
N PHE A 101 -4.16 7.26 -12.64
CA PHE A 101 -4.09 8.10 -11.45
C PHE A 101 -5.43 8.73 -11.12
N TYR A 102 -6.07 9.36 -12.09
CA TYR A 102 -7.37 10.01 -11.93
C TYR A 102 -8.43 9.02 -11.41
N ARG A 103 -8.52 7.88 -12.07
CA ARG A 103 -9.50 6.84 -11.73
C ARG A 103 -9.29 6.30 -10.32
N VAL A 104 -8.05 5.99 -9.96
CA VAL A 104 -7.71 5.46 -8.63
C VAL A 104 -7.92 6.52 -7.57
N PHE A 105 -7.45 7.74 -7.79
CA PHE A 105 -7.62 8.84 -6.83
C PHE A 105 -9.11 9.09 -6.54
N LYS A 106 -9.93 9.16 -7.60
CA LYS A 106 -11.37 9.38 -7.44
C LYS A 106 -12.03 8.23 -6.70
N LYS A 107 -11.62 6.99 -6.96
CA LYS A 107 -12.16 5.82 -6.27
C LYS A 107 -11.92 5.88 -4.75
N TYR A 108 -10.75 6.34 -4.33
CA TYR A 108 -10.39 6.35 -2.91
C TYR A 108 -10.79 7.63 -2.18
N THR A 109 -11.02 8.73 -2.89
CA THR A 109 -11.33 10.03 -2.27
C THR A 109 -12.72 10.56 -2.62
N ASP A 110 -13.41 9.95 -3.57
CA ASP A 110 -14.67 10.42 -4.15
C ASP A 110 -14.57 11.78 -4.86
N MET A 111 -13.35 12.24 -5.12
CA MET A 111 -13.07 13.50 -5.81
C MET A 111 -12.00 13.29 -6.87
N SER A 112 -12.02 14.13 -7.92
CA SER A 112 -10.89 14.22 -8.81
C SER A 112 -9.71 14.89 -8.09
N PRO A 113 -8.47 14.69 -8.58
CA PRO A 113 -7.33 15.38 -7.98
C PRO A 113 -7.48 16.90 -7.97
N GLU A 114 -8.03 17.47 -9.03
CA GLU A 114 -8.26 18.91 -9.14
C GLU A 114 -9.31 19.39 -8.14
N GLN A 115 -10.40 18.64 -8.00
CA GLN A 115 -11.45 18.95 -7.01
C GLN A 115 -10.91 18.89 -5.59
N PHE A 116 -10.08 17.89 -5.31
CA PHE A 116 -9.45 17.74 -4.00
C PHE A 116 -8.55 18.96 -3.69
N LYS A 117 -7.71 19.34 -4.65
CA LYS A 117 -6.83 20.50 -4.49
C LYS A 117 -7.61 21.78 -4.27
N GLU A 118 -8.64 22.01 -5.08
CA GLU A 118 -9.49 23.21 -4.99
C GLU A 118 -10.19 23.29 -3.65
N LYS A 119 -10.78 22.18 -3.20
CA LYS A 119 -11.49 22.13 -1.91
C LYS A 119 -10.58 22.48 -0.74
N HIS A 120 -9.31 22.10 -0.78
CA HIS A 120 -8.38 22.27 0.32
C HIS A 120 -7.47 23.48 0.17
N SER A 121 -7.50 24.17 -0.98
CA SER A 121 -6.65 25.35 -1.22
C SER A 121 -7.24 26.66 -0.71
N ASN A 122 -8.50 26.65 -0.31
CA ASN A 122 -9.22 27.84 0.19
C ASN A 122 -9.19 27.96 1.72
N ILE A 123 -8.23 27.33 2.35
CA ILE A 123 -8.08 27.37 3.81
C ILE A 123 -7.17 28.54 4.25
#